data_c8f39762a930dff5a37a10e7a0339ca0
#
_entry.id   c8f39762a930dff5a37a10e7a0339ca0
#
_cell.length_a   1.000
_cell.length_b   1.000
_cell.length_c   1.000
_cell.angle_alpha   90.00
_cell.angle_beta   90.00
_cell.angle_gamma   90.00
#
_symmetry.space_group_name_H-M   'P 1'
#
loop_
_entity.id
_entity.type
_entity.pdbx_description
1 polymer ?
#
loop_
_entity_poly.entity_id
_entity_poly.type
_entity_poly.pdbx_seq_one_letter_code
_entity_poly.pdbx_strand_id
1 'polypeptide(L)'
;LDIQLRYGHRPSIVGFESAPGNIIDAAEREIFSALGNVKLKMVGNFLQYSKTDCTMFALNNALKAFKHHEEYTSRLHNGEKQVPIPATFLKHAQSKSFVENHPKKDTTVTKDQGGLHMETLLHRNRAYRAQRSAGQHVTSIEGFRMQEIKRAGDFLAANRVRAKP
;
A
#
# COMPACT_ATOMS: atom_id res chain seq x y z
N LEU A 1 -4.86 5.96 -6.33
CA LEU A 1 -5.81 6.98 -5.88
C LEU A 1 -7.04 6.31 -5.31
N ASP A 2 -7.59 6.86 -4.23
CA ASP A 2 -8.91 6.58 -3.69
C ASP A 2 -9.78 7.82 -3.95
N ILE A 3 -10.92 7.63 -4.61
CA ILE A 3 -11.76 8.74 -5.08
C ILE A 3 -13.15 8.58 -4.50
N GLN A 4 -13.63 9.60 -3.79
CA GLN A 4 -14.98 9.66 -3.24
C GLN A 4 -15.80 10.73 -3.96
N LEU A 5 -16.91 10.31 -4.56
CA LEU A 5 -17.88 11.17 -5.21
C LEU A 5 -19.15 11.24 -4.34
N ARG A 6 -19.59 12.44 -4.00
CA ARG A 6 -20.87 12.69 -3.29
C ARG A 6 -21.68 13.72 -4.07
N TYR A 7 -22.95 13.44 -4.31
CA TYR A 7 -23.83 14.37 -5.00
C TYR A 7 -23.82 15.74 -4.31
N GLY A 8 -23.66 16.80 -5.09
CA GLY A 8 -23.63 18.18 -4.59
C GLY A 8 -22.33 18.60 -3.87
N HIS A 9 -21.33 17.72 -3.78
CA HIS A 9 -20.04 18.01 -3.16
C HIS A 9 -18.88 17.94 -4.16
N ARG A 10 -17.78 18.64 -3.83
CA ARG A 10 -16.53 18.49 -4.59
C ARG A 10 -16.01 17.05 -4.47
N PRO A 11 -15.52 16.45 -5.55
CA PRO A 11 -14.82 15.19 -5.47
C PRO A 11 -13.68 15.24 -4.44
N SER A 12 -13.53 14.18 -3.65
CA SER A 12 -12.45 14.05 -2.70
C SER A 12 -11.52 12.93 -3.15
N ILE A 13 -10.22 13.22 -3.21
CA ILE A 13 -9.18 12.31 -3.68
C ILE A 13 -8.15 12.13 -2.58
N VAL A 14 -7.85 10.88 -2.24
CA VAL A 14 -6.72 10.49 -1.41
C VAL A 14 -5.69 9.77 -2.29
N GLY A 15 -4.52 10.36 -2.44
CA GLY A 15 -3.40 9.78 -3.19
C GLY A 15 -2.39 9.15 -2.23
N PHE A 16 -1.77 8.04 -2.64
CA PHE A 16 -0.71 7.37 -1.89
C PHE A 16 0.56 7.33 -2.73
N GLU A 17 1.66 7.87 -2.20
CA GLU A 17 2.97 7.82 -2.84
C GLU A 17 3.96 7.06 -1.94
N SER A 18 4.62 6.08 -2.51
CA SER A 18 5.56 5.20 -1.81
C SER A 18 7.03 5.51 -2.10
N ALA A 19 7.32 6.26 -3.17
CA ALA A 19 8.68 6.62 -3.53
C ALA A 19 9.17 7.87 -2.79
N PRO A 20 10.48 7.98 -2.49
CA PRO A 20 11.07 9.21 -1.97
C PRO A 20 11.17 10.28 -3.06
N GLY A 21 11.08 11.56 -2.67
CA GLY A 21 11.32 12.70 -3.53
C GLY A 21 10.11 13.60 -3.78
N ASN A 22 10.26 14.53 -4.71
CA ASN A 22 9.26 15.58 -5.00
C ASN A 22 8.13 15.12 -5.94
N ILE A 23 7.91 13.81 -6.03
CA ILE A 23 6.87 13.22 -6.91
C ILE A 23 5.48 13.63 -6.44
N ILE A 24 5.28 13.83 -5.13
CA ILE A 24 4.00 14.27 -4.56
C ILE A 24 3.58 15.60 -5.16
N ASP A 25 4.46 16.59 -5.18
CA ASP A 25 4.15 17.94 -5.69
C ASP A 25 3.83 17.94 -7.18
N ALA A 26 4.52 17.08 -7.95
CA ALA A 26 4.24 16.90 -9.37
C ALA A 26 2.87 16.25 -9.60
N ALA A 27 2.58 15.17 -8.88
CA ALA A 27 1.29 14.48 -8.95
C ALA A 27 0.13 15.38 -8.51
N GLU A 28 0.31 16.20 -7.47
CA GLU A 28 -0.69 17.18 -7.04
C GLU A 28 -1.01 18.18 -8.16
N ARG A 29 0.03 18.76 -8.79
CA ARG A 29 -0.15 19.71 -9.90
C ARG A 29 -0.88 19.09 -11.08
N GLU A 30 -0.54 17.87 -11.46
CA GLU A 30 -1.19 17.15 -12.56
C GLU A 30 -2.66 16.86 -12.25
N ILE A 31 -2.97 16.39 -11.04
CA ILE A 31 -4.34 16.11 -10.63
C ILE A 31 -5.18 17.39 -10.62
N PHE A 32 -4.67 18.50 -10.09
CA PHE A 32 -5.38 19.78 -10.11
C PHE A 32 -5.55 20.33 -11.51
N SER A 33 -4.56 20.18 -12.37
CA SER A 33 -4.64 20.59 -13.77
C SER A 33 -5.69 19.79 -14.55
N ALA A 34 -5.78 18.48 -14.30
CA ALA A 34 -6.70 17.59 -15.01
C ALA A 34 -8.15 17.65 -14.49
N LEU A 35 -8.33 17.77 -13.18
CA LEU A 35 -9.63 17.61 -12.53
C LEU A 35 -10.19 18.91 -11.94
N GLY A 36 -9.40 19.96 -11.87
CA GLY A 36 -9.83 21.28 -11.38
C GLY A 36 -10.20 21.27 -9.91
N ASN A 37 -11.49 21.57 -9.62
CA ASN A 37 -11.97 21.82 -8.26
C ASN A 37 -12.20 20.55 -7.45
N VAL A 38 -11.14 19.92 -6.96
CA VAL A 38 -11.18 18.71 -6.12
C VAL A 38 -10.58 18.96 -4.72
N LYS A 39 -11.01 18.18 -3.73
CA LYS A 39 -10.29 18.07 -2.45
C LYS A 39 -9.23 17.00 -2.60
N LEU A 40 -7.95 17.36 -2.55
CA LEU A 40 -6.84 16.43 -2.68
C LEU A 40 -6.07 16.31 -1.36
N LYS A 41 -5.80 15.08 -0.96
CA LYS A 41 -4.91 14.75 0.14
C LYS A 41 -3.89 13.72 -0.33
N MET A 42 -2.62 14.11 -0.40
CA MET A 42 -1.53 13.17 -0.68
C MET A 42 -0.93 12.61 0.62
N VAL A 43 -0.72 11.31 0.63
CA VAL A 43 -0.08 10.56 1.73
C VAL A 43 1.24 10.01 1.20
N GLY A 44 2.34 10.58 1.64
CA GLY A 44 3.69 10.08 1.38
C GLY A 44 4.13 9.13 2.50
N ASN A 45 4.54 7.93 2.17
CA ASN A 45 5.00 6.94 3.15
C ASN A 45 6.40 6.38 2.89
N PHE A 46 7.09 6.85 1.86
CA PHE A 46 8.51 6.57 1.55
C PHE A 46 8.96 5.11 1.75
N LEU A 47 8.14 4.17 1.29
CA LEU A 47 8.37 2.74 1.50
C LEU A 47 9.27 2.13 0.43
N GLN A 48 9.23 2.71 -0.77
CA GLN A 48 9.86 2.18 -1.97
C GLN A 48 11.24 2.80 -2.20
N TYR A 49 12.23 1.94 -2.40
CA TYR A 49 13.58 2.32 -2.83
C TYR A 49 13.96 1.65 -4.18
N SER A 50 13.22 0.62 -4.59
CA SER A 50 13.41 0.00 -5.89
C SER A 50 12.80 0.84 -7.00
N LYS A 51 13.41 0.82 -8.19
CA LYS A 51 12.91 1.53 -9.38
C LYS A 51 11.80 0.77 -10.12
N THR A 52 11.58 -0.49 -9.79
CA THR A 52 10.72 -1.41 -10.58
C THR A 52 9.44 -1.85 -9.87
N ASP A 53 9.25 -1.50 -8.60
CA ASP A 53 8.13 -2.01 -7.80
C ASP A 53 6.94 -1.04 -7.66
N CYS A 54 6.94 0.09 -8.40
CA CYS A 54 5.90 1.12 -8.30
C CYS A 54 4.48 0.55 -8.43
N THR A 55 4.25 -0.30 -9.44
CA THR A 55 2.95 -0.93 -9.66
C THR A 55 2.51 -1.80 -8.48
N MET A 56 3.44 -2.54 -7.88
CA MET A 56 3.13 -3.41 -6.74
C MET A 56 2.85 -2.60 -5.48
N PHE A 57 3.56 -1.50 -5.25
CA PHE A 57 3.25 -0.58 -4.17
C PHE A 57 1.91 0.12 -4.38
N ALA A 58 1.59 0.53 -5.63
CA ALA A 58 0.30 1.10 -5.96
C ALA A 58 -0.85 0.12 -5.68
N LEU A 59 -0.71 -1.15 -6.11
CA LEU A 59 -1.69 -2.20 -5.83
C LEU A 59 -1.81 -2.47 -4.33
N ASN A 60 -0.70 -2.58 -3.60
CA ASN A 60 -0.72 -2.76 -2.15
C ASN A 60 -1.46 -1.60 -1.46
N ASN A 61 -1.16 -0.36 -1.83
CA ASN A 61 -1.82 0.81 -1.27
C ASN A 61 -3.32 0.83 -1.57
N ALA A 62 -3.74 0.47 -2.79
CA ALA A 62 -5.16 0.37 -3.16
C ALA A 62 -5.89 -0.68 -2.32
N LEU A 63 -5.32 -1.89 -2.17
CA LEU A 63 -5.91 -2.94 -1.34
C LEU A 63 -5.98 -2.54 0.14
N LYS A 64 -4.98 -1.81 0.64
CA LYS A 64 -5.00 -1.31 2.02
C LYS A 64 -5.98 -0.17 2.21
N ALA A 65 -6.08 0.75 1.26
CA ALA A 65 -7.07 1.82 1.28
C ALA A 65 -8.49 1.25 1.34
N PHE A 66 -8.79 0.26 0.51
CA PHE A 66 -10.07 -0.42 0.53
C PHE A 66 -10.32 -1.14 1.88
N LYS A 67 -9.34 -1.92 2.37
CA LYS A 67 -9.48 -2.67 3.62
C LYS A 67 -9.66 -1.78 4.85
N HIS A 68 -9.00 -0.63 4.88
CA HIS A 68 -8.99 0.31 6.01
C HIS A 68 -9.86 1.55 5.71
N HIS A 69 -10.89 1.41 4.85
CA HIS A 69 -11.70 2.54 4.43
C HIS A 69 -12.32 3.27 5.62
N GLU A 70 -13.03 2.57 6.47
CA GLU A 70 -13.75 3.15 7.61
C GLU A 70 -12.83 3.88 8.59
N GLU A 71 -11.73 3.24 8.96
CA GLU A 71 -10.84 3.73 10.02
C GLU A 71 -9.76 4.70 9.54
N TYR A 72 -9.50 4.77 8.21
CA TYR A 72 -8.39 5.55 7.68
C TYR A 72 -8.77 6.43 6.50
N THR A 73 -9.10 5.88 5.33
CA THR A 73 -9.29 6.72 4.13
C THR A 73 -10.53 7.58 4.21
N SER A 74 -11.63 7.11 4.81
CA SER A 74 -12.84 7.91 5.06
C SER A 74 -12.53 9.16 5.91
N ARG A 75 -11.69 9.03 6.93
CA ARG A 75 -11.27 10.15 7.77
C ARG A 75 -10.44 11.18 7.00
N LEU A 76 -9.56 10.70 6.10
CA LEU A 76 -8.80 11.58 5.20
C LEU A 76 -9.71 12.33 4.23
N HIS A 77 -10.70 11.67 3.64
CA HIS A 77 -11.72 12.29 2.79
C HIS A 77 -12.55 13.35 3.54
N ASN A 78 -12.80 13.13 4.82
CA ASN A 78 -13.49 14.09 5.68
C ASN A 78 -12.61 15.29 6.12
N GLY A 79 -11.34 15.30 5.72
CA GLY A 79 -10.43 16.42 5.96
C GLY A 79 -9.69 16.38 7.28
N GLU A 80 -9.66 15.24 7.98
CA GLU A 80 -8.84 15.10 9.18
C GLU A 80 -7.35 15.27 8.84
N LYS A 81 -6.69 16.16 9.56
CA LYS A 81 -5.29 16.55 9.25
C LYS A 81 -4.26 15.52 9.67
N GLN A 82 -4.50 14.83 10.79
CA GLN A 82 -3.55 13.90 11.41
C GLN A 82 -4.21 12.54 11.65
N VAL A 83 -4.39 11.77 10.58
CA VAL A 83 -4.84 10.39 10.67
C VAL A 83 -3.62 9.48 10.65
N PRO A 84 -3.33 8.72 11.72
CA PRO A 84 -2.16 7.87 11.77
C PRO A 84 -2.26 6.74 10.75
N ILE A 85 -1.28 6.62 9.86
CA ILE A 85 -1.25 5.53 8.86
C ILE A 85 -1.28 4.16 9.56
N PRO A 86 -2.16 3.23 9.15
CA PRO A 86 -2.16 1.87 9.71
C PRO A 86 -0.84 1.14 9.42
N ALA A 87 -0.32 0.39 10.39
CA ALA A 87 0.96 -0.31 10.26
C ALA A 87 0.99 -1.29 9.06
N THR A 88 -0.16 -1.81 8.66
CA THR A 88 -0.29 -2.70 7.50
C THR A 88 0.08 -2.05 6.18
N PHE A 89 -0.04 -0.72 6.03
CA PHE A 89 0.47 0.01 4.85
C PHE A 89 1.99 -0.06 4.76
N LEU A 90 2.68 -0.14 5.90
CA LEU A 90 4.13 -0.14 6.00
C LEU A 90 4.75 -1.55 5.82
N LYS A 91 3.91 -2.56 5.66
CA LYS A 91 4.29 -3.99 5.65
C LYS A 91 5.43 -4.33 4.68
N HIS A 92 5.51 -3.63 3.56
CA HIS A 92 6.50 -3.89 2.50
C HIS A 92 7.63 -2.86 2.46
N ALA A 93 7.82 -2.07 3.52
CA ALA A 93 8.87 -1.05 3.58
C ALA A 93 10.25 -1.63 3.30
N GLN A 94 10.98 -1.00 2.38
CA GLN A 94 12.30 -1.46 1.94
C GLN A 94 13.44 -0.83 2.74
N SER A 95 13.21 0.28 3.46
CA SER A 95 14.24 0.93 4.26
C SER A 95 14.37 0.34 5.66
N LYS A 96 15.60 -0.02 6.03
CA LYS A 96 15.94 -0.47 7.39
C LYS A 96 15.75 0.65 8.41
N SER A 97 16.39 1.78 8.17
CA SER A 97 16.38 2.92 9.09
C SER A 97 14.96 3.46 9.29
N PHE A 98 14.15 3.52 8.24
CA PHE A 98 12.75 3.91 8.34
C PHE A 98 11.98 2.99 9.29
N VAL A 99 12.12 1.66 9.13
CA VAL A 99 11.36 0.70 9.95
C VAL A 99 11.87 0.67 11.40
N GLU A 100 13.18 0.67 11.62
CA GLU A 100 13.78 0.63 12.96
C GLU A 100 13.44 1.87 13.81
N ASN A 101 13.28 3.01 13.18
CA ASN A 101 12.93 4.26 13.84
C ASN A 101 11.41 4.55 13.87
N HIS A 102 10.59 3.72 13.21
CA HIS A 102 9.16 3.96 13.12
C HIS A 102 8.44 3.60 14.43
N PRO A 103 7.53 4.46 14.96
CA PRO A 103 6.84 4.19 16.23
C PRO A 103 5.96 2.94 16.22
N LYS A 104 5.55 2.47 15.02
CA LYS A 104 4.73 1.23 14.85
C LYS A 104 5.56 -0.02 14.53
N LYS A 105 6.88 -0.01 14.72
CA LYS A 105 7.78 -1.12 14.38
C LYS A 105 7.39 -2.46 15.00
N ASP A 106 6.86 -2.42 16.22
CA ASP A 106 6.46 -3.60 16.99
C ASP A 106 4.99 -4.00 16.78
N THR A 107 4.28 -3.29 15.89
CA THR A 107 2.88 -3.63 15.56
C THR A 107 2.83 -4.85 14.64
N THR A 108 1.95 -5.80 14.95
CA THR A 108 1.69 -6.97 14.11
C THR A 108 1.09 -6.55 12.77
N VAL A 109 1.74 -6.95 11.68
CA VAL A 109 1.31 -6.65 10.30
C VAL A 109 0.93 -7.89 9.50
N THR A 110 1.24 -9.07 10.00
CA THR A 110 0.88 -10.36 9.41
C THR A 110 0.45 -11.33 10.51
N LYS A 111 -0.61 -12.09 10.23
CA LYS A 111 -1.05 -13.24 11.03
C LYS A 111 -1.32 -14.38 10.07
N ASP A 112 -0.97 -15.62 10.43
CA ASP A 112 -1.42 -16.81 9.71
C ASP A 112 -2.90 -17.08 9.96
N GLN A 113 -3.47 -18.06 9.26
CA GLN A 113 -4.89 -18.39 9.36
C GLN A 113 -5.29 -18.92 10.75
N GLY A 114 -4.34 -19.48 11.51
CA GLY A 114 -4.55 -19.96 12.87
C GLY A 114 -4.22 -18.93 13.96
N GLY A 115 -3.64 -17.78 13.58
CA GLY A 115 -3.18 -16.77 14.54
C GLY A 115 -1.94 -17.20 15.35
N LEU A 116 -1.36 -18.35 15.03
CA LEU A 116 -0.21 -18.93 15.75
C LEU A 116 1.11 -18.25 15.35
N HIS A 117 1.20 -17.78 14.12
CA HIS A 117 2.37 -17.05 13.63
C HIS A 117 2.02 -15.59 13.38
N MET A 118 2.66 -14.69 14.15
CA MET A 118 2.48 -13.26 14.06
C MET A 118 3.81 -12.59 13.78
N GLU A 119 3.84 -11.73 12.76
CA GLU A 119 5.03 -10.94 12.44
C GLU A 119 4.77 -9.46 12.74
N THR A 120 5.68 -8.85 13.49
CA THR A 120 5.72 -7.38 13.59
C THR A 120 6.36 -6.77 12.34
N LEU A 121 6.16 -5.48 12.15
CA LEU A 121 6.76 -4.72 11.05
C LEU A 121 8.30 -4.88 11.04
N LEU A 122 8.93 -4.77 12.22
CA LEU A 122 10.38 -4.89 12.38
C LEU A 122 10.86 -6.32 12.09
N HIS A 123 10.20 -7.33 12.66
CA HIS A 123 10.57 -8.74 12.43
C HIS A 123 10.51 -9.08 10.95
N ARG A 124 9.41 -8.73 10.29
CA ARG A 124 9.25 -8.92 8.86
C ARG A 124 10.34 -8.25 8.03
N ASN A 125 10.64 -6.99 8.31
CA ASN A 125 11.71 -6.27 7.59
C ASN A 125 13.06 -6.94 7.76
N ARG A 126 13.40 -7.42 8.96
CA ARG A 126 14.65 -8.12 9.25
C ARG A 126 14.72 -9.49 8.55
N ALA A 127 13.64 -10.27 8.57
CA ALA A 127 13.58 -11.58 7.93
C ALA A 127 13.85 -11.48 6.41
N TYR A 128 13.20 -10.58 5.71
CA TYR A 128 13.45 -10.39 4.27
C TYR A 128 14.85 -9.87 3.96
N ARG A 129 15.47 -9.12 4.85
CA ARG A 129 16.86 -8.69 4.69
C ARG A 129 17.85 -9.81 4.89
N ALA A 130 17.62 -10.69 5.86
CA ALA A 130 18.45 -11.87 6.09
C ALA A 130 18.42 -12.79 4.85
N GLN A 131 17.25 -13.01 4.26
CA GLN A 131 17.10 -13.78 3.01
C GLN A 131 17.90 -13.15 1.86
N ARG A 132 17.82 -11.83 1.69
CA ARG A 132 18.59 -11.10 0.67
C ARG A 132 20.11 -11.23 0.87
N SER A 133 20.58 -11.12 2.11
CA SER A 133 22.01 -11.28 2.45
C SER A 133 22.52 -12.67 2.18
N ALA A 134 21.66 -13.69 2.24
CA ALA A 134 21.97 -15.07 1.88
C ALA A 134 21.90 -15.36 0.36
N GLY A 135 21.84 -14.32 -0.48
CA GLY A 135 21.75 -14.45 -1.93
C GLY A 135 20.36 -14.75 -2.49
N GLN A 136 19.36 -14.82 -1.62
CA GLN A 136 17.97 -14.95 -2.03
C GLN A 136 17.39 -13.55 -2.30
N HIS A 137 16.98 -13.31 -3.53
CA HIS A 137 16.43 -12.01 -3.96
C HIS A 137 14.95 -11.81 -3.61
N VAL A 138 14.47 -12.40 -2.54
CA VAL A 138 13.07 -12.30 -2.13
C VAL A 138 12.88 -11.08 -1.22
N THR A 139 12.28 -10.03 -1.73
CA THR A 139 11.78 -8.92 -0.90
C THR A 139 10.33 -9.17 -0.53
N SER A 140 9.86 -8.50 0.53
CA SER A 140 8.45 -8.60 0.95
C SER A 140 7.47 -8.22 -0.17
N ILE A 141 7.85 -7.26 -1.03
CA ILE A 141 7.02 -6.83 -2.16
C ILE A 141 7.05 -7.84 -3.31
N GLU A 142 8.16 -8.56 -3.52
CA GLU A 142 8.24 -9.64 -4.50
C GLU A 142 7.38 -10.83 -4.08
N GLY A 143 7.42 -11.20 -2.80
CA GLY A 143 6.51 -12.21 -2.26
C GLY A 143 5.03 -11.83 -2.46
N PHE A 144 4.68 -10.57 -2.25
CA PHE A 144 3.36 -10.04 -2.55
C PHE A 144 3.03 -10.16 -4.05
N ARG A 145 3.95 -9.77 -4.95
CA ARG A 145 3.78 -9.92 -6.40
C ARG A 145 3.45 -11.36 -6.79
N MET A 146 4.21 -12.33 -6.29
CA MET A 146 3.97 -13.74 -6.59
C MET A 146 2.60 -14.23 -6.10
N GLN A 147 2.17 -13.78 -4.92
CA GLN A 147 0.85 -14.10 -4.41
C GLN A 147 -0.28 -13.54 -5.30
N GLU A 148 -0.15 -12.30 -5.76
CA GLU A 148 -1.16 -11.68 -6.61
C GLU A 148 -1.19 -12.29 -8.02
N ILE A 149 -0.04 -12.66 -8.59
CA ILE A 149 0.02 -13.41 -9.84
C ILE A 149 -0.70 -14.75 -9.69
N LYS A 150 -0.46 -15.49 -8.61
CA LYS A 150 -1.14 -16.76 -8.33
C LYS A 150 -2.65 -16.55 -8.21
N ARG A 151 -3.11 -15.58 -7.44
CA ARG A 151 -4.54 -15.27 -7.27
C ARG A 151 -5.22 -14.92 -8.59
N ALA A 152 -4.56 -14.12 -9.45
CA ALA A 152 -5.08 -13.80 -10.77
C ALA A 152 -5.18 -15.05 -11.66
N GLY A 153 -4.17 -15.92 -11.61
CA GLY A 153 -4.19 -17.21 -12.33
C GLY A 153 -5.33 -18.10 -11.87
N ASP A 154 -5.49 -18.28 -10.56
CA ASP A 154 -6.58 -19.09 -9.97
C ASP A 154 -7.97 -18.53 -10.37
N PHE A 155 -8.14 -17.20 -10.32
CA PHE A 155 -9.38 -16.54 -10.76
C PHE A 155 -9.68 -16.78 -12.23
N LEU A 156 -8.70 -16.62 -13.12
CA LEU A 156 -8.86 -16.84 -14.55
C LEU A 156 -9.18 -18.31 -14.85
N ALA A 157 -8.53 -19.26 -14.19
CA ALA A 157 -8.82 -20.67 -14.34
C ALA A 157 -10.27 -21.01 -13.93
N ALA A 158 -10.72 -20.51 -12.77
CA ALA A 158 -12.07 -20.72 -12.28
C ALA A 158 -13.15 -20.14 -13.22
N ASN A 159 -12.88 -18.99 -13.86
CA ASN A 159 -13.84 -18.37 -14.77
C ASN A 159 -13.82 -18.96 -16.19
N ARG A 160 -12.70 -19.53 -16.65
CA ARG A 160 -12.65 -20.28 -17.91
C ARG A 160 -13.54 -21.55 -17.88
N VAL A 161 -13.67 -22.20 -16.74
CA VAL A 161 -14.54 -23.35 -16.56
C VAL A 161 -16.03 -22.97 -16.68
N ARG A 162 -16.39 -21.75 -16.24
CA ARG A 162 -17.76 -21.22 -16.32
C ARG A 162 -18.15 -20.69 -17.71
N ALA A 163 -17.19 -20.37 -18.54
CA ALA A 163 -17.42 -19.82 -19.89
C ALA A 163 -17.44 -20.87 -21.01
N LYS A 164 -17.41 -22.17 -20.68
CA LYS A 164 -17.67 -23.22 -21.67
C LYS A 164 -19.18 -23.39 -21.80
N PRO A 165 -19.74 -23.24 -23.03
CA PRO A 165 -21.15 -23.43 -23.29
C PRO A 165 -21.59 -24.89 -23.05
#